data_af3d353deef2df9ebf86e655fbe87d2e
#
_entry.id   af3d353deef2df9ebf86e655fbe87d2e
#
_cell.length_a   1.000
_cell.length_b   1.000
_cell.length_c   1.000
_cell.angle_alpha   90.00
_cell.angle_beta   90.00
_cell.angle_gamma   90.00
#
_symmetry.space_group_name_H-M   'P 1'
#
loop_
_entity.id
_entity.type
_entity.pdbx_description
1 polymer ?
#
loop_
_entity_poly.entity_id
_entity_poly.type
_entity_poly.pdbx_seq_one_letter_code
_entity_poly.pdbx_strand_id
1 'polypeptide(L)'
;MQLADIILLLISADFNNSEYIWKEELSHAMQRHEQGTARVVPVILRKCEWSEMPYAKLQALPRGARPVSDFPDKDDAFTDIASGIRLLIDALAAKK
;
A
#
# COMPACT_ATOMS: atom_id res chain seq x y z
N MET A 1 9.09 -10.99 20.32
CA MET A 1 8.10 -10.71 19.29
C MET A 1 8.76 -10.03 18.11
N GLN A 2 8.49 -10.52 16.93
CA GLN A 2 9.01 -9.92 15.71
C GLN A 2 8.11 -8.79 15.24
N LEU A 3 8.71 -7.71 14.78
CA LEU A 3 7.98 -6.65 14.13
C LEU A 3 7.58 -7.11 12.73
N ALA A 4 6.38 -6.75 12.31
CA ALA A 4 5.94 -7.03 10.95
C ALA A 4 6.67 -6.11 9.98
N ASP A 5 7.00 -6.64 8.81
CA ASP A 5 7.55 -5.83 7.73
C ASP A 5 6.43 -5.01 7.10
N ILE A 6 6.80 -3.88 6.53
CA ILE A 6 5.87 -3.06 5.76
C ILE A 6 6.22 -3.21 4.30
N ILE A 7 5.23 -3.61 3.51
CA ILE A 7 5.39 -3.80 2.07
C ILE A 7 4.56 -2.76 1.36
N LEU A 8 5.21 -1.89 0.59
CA LEU A 8 4.52 -0.87 -0.18
C LEU A 8 4.24 -1.39 -1.58
N LEU A 9 2.98 -1.28 -2.00
CA LEU A 9 2.58 -1.60 -3.36
C LEU A 9 2.37 -0.29 -4.10
N LEU A 10 3.24 0.01 -5.05
CA LEU A 10 3.14 1.24 -5.84
C LEU A 10 2.16 1.03 -6.99
N ILE A 11 0.94 1.48 -6.79
CA ILE A 11 -0.18 1.15 -7.66
C ILE A 11 -0.25 2.10 -8.86
N SER A 12 -0.28 1.51 -10.05
CA SER A 12 -0.48 2.23 -11.31
C SER A 12 -1.07 1.24 -12.31
N ALA A 13 -1.44 1.71 -13.49
CA ALA A 13 -1.96 0.81 -14.50
C ALA A 13 -0.94 -0.25 -14.90
N ASP A 14 0.34 0.13 -14.96
CA ASP A 14 1.40 -0.82 -15.30
C ASP A 14 1.53 -1.91 -14.25
N PHE A 15 1.44 -1.55 -12.97
CA PHE A 15 1.47 -2.53 -11.90
C PHE A 15 0.31 -3.52 -12.05
N ASN A 16 -0.89 -3.00 -12.27
CA ASN A 16 -2.09 -3.84 -12.33
C ASN A 16 -2.10 -4.75 -13.55
N ASN A 17 -1.39 -4.37 -14.60
CA ASN A 17 -1.34 -5.16 -15.83
C ASN A 17 -0.20 -6.17 -15.85
N SER A 18 0.63 -6.20 -14.82
CA SER A 18 1.76 -7.12 -14.78
C SER A 18 1.32 -8.48 -14.22
N GLU A 19 1.23 -9.48 -15.07
CA GLU A 19 0.85 -10.83 -14.65
C GLU A 19 1.86 -11.42 -13.67
N TYR A 20 3.13 -11.12 -13.88
CA TYR A 20 4.17 -11.65 -13.02
C TYR A 20 3.98 -11.16 -11.57
N ILE A 21 3.79 -9.86 -11.41
CA ILE A 21 3.58 -9.28 -10.08
C ILE A 21 2.34 -9.89 -9.43
N TRP A 22 1.29 -10.06 -10.22
CA TRP A 22 0.05 -10.63 -9.75
C TRP A 22 0.23 -12.02 -9.15
N LYS A 23 0.87 -12.90 -9.92
CA LYS A 23 0.91 -14.32 -9.57
C LYS A 23 1.95 -14.63 -8.52
N GLU A 24 3.05 -13.92 -8.52
CA GLU A 24 4.18 -14.29 -7.67
C GLU A 24 4.31 -13.39 -6.45
N GLU A 25 4.56 -12.12 -6.68
CA GLU A 25 4.91 -11.23 -5.59
C GLU A 25 3.70 -10.73 -4.82
N LEU A 26 2.62 -10.37 -5.52
CA LEU A 26 1.43 -9.86 -4.85
C LEU A 26 0.79 -10.94 -3.99
N SER A 27 0.65 -12.14 -4.52
CA SER A 27 0.07 -13.24 -3.75
C SER A 27 0.86 -13.53 -2.49
N HIS A 28 2.19 -13.52 -2.61
CA HIS A 28 3.06 -13.75 -1.47
C HIS A 28 2.92 -12.65 -0.42
N ALA A 29 2.89 -11.39 -0.87
CA ALA A 29 2.72 -10.25 0.04
C ALA A 29 1.38 -10.31 0.77
N MET A 30 0.31 -10.62 0.05
CA MET A 30 -1.02 -10.71 0.65
C MET A 30 -1.10 -11.86 1.66
N GLN A 31 -0.44 -12.97 1.35
CA GLN A 31 -0.39 -14.09 2.29
C GLN A 31 0.30 -13.69 3.58
N ARG A 32 1.42 -12.99 3.49
CA ARG A 32 2.12 -12.50 4.67
C ARG A 32 1.27 -11.52 5.47
N HIS A 33 0.50 -10.68 4.77
CA HIS A 33 -0.40 -9.74 5.44
C HIS A 33 -1.44 -10.49 6.27
N GLU A 34 -2.03 -11.53 5.71
CA GLU A 34 -3.04 -12.32 6.41
C GLU A 34 -2.45 -13.09 7.58
N GLN A 35 -1.20 -13.51 7.47
CA GLN A 35 -0.50 -14.21 8.54
C GLN A 35 0.00 -13.28 9.65
N GLY A 36 -0.06 -11.97 9.43
CA GLY A 36 0.43 -11.00 10.40
C GLY A 36 1.94 -10.81 10.40
N THR A 37 2.65 -11.36 9.42
CA THR A 37 4.11 -11.21 9.33
C THR A 37 4.51 -9.98 8.52
N ALA A 38 3.57 -9.36 7.83
CA ALA A 38 3.82 -8.13 7.10
C ALA A 38 2.54 -7.30 7.06
N ARG A 39 2.70 -6.00 6.85
CA ARG A 39 1.58 -5.10 6.60
C ARG A 39 1.71 -4.56 5.18
N VAL A 40 0.73 -4.88 4.34
CA VAL A 40 0.73 -4.42 2.94
C VAL A 40 0.01 -3.09 2.86
N VAL A 41 0.65 -2.09 2.26
CA VAL A 41 0.12 -0.74 2.14
C VAL A 41 0.10 -0.34 0.67
N PRO A 42 -1.08 -0.31 0.04
CA PRO A 42 -1.19 0.18 -1.34
C PRO A 42 -0.97 1.69 -1.37
N VAL A 43 -0.10 2.14 -2.27
CA VAL A 43 0.15 3.56 -2.51
C VAL A 43 -0.31 3.88 -3.92
N ILE A 44 -1.38 4.65 -4.05
CA ILE A 44 -1.98 4.93 -5.35
C ILE A 44 -1.22 6.07 -6.01
N LEU A 45 -0.37 5.73 -6.97
CA LEU A 45 0.46 6.72 -7.66
C LEU A 45 -0.32 7.43 -8.76
N ARG A 46 -1.06 6.68 -9.55
CA ARG A 46 -1.80 7.22 -10.67
C ARG A 46 -3.19 6.62 -10.70
N LYS A 47 -4.13 7.37 -11.25
CA LYS A 47 -5.49 6.92 -11.39
C LYS A 47 -5.54 5.67 -12.26
N CYS A 48 -6.14 4.60 -11.75
CA CYS A 48 -6.29 3.36 -12.47
C CYS A 48 -7.42 2.55 -11.84
N GLU A 49 -7.86 1.52 -12.54
CA GLU A 49 -8.90 0.63 -12.01
C GLU A 49 -8.27 -0.37 -11.05
N TRP A 50 -8.58 -0.23 -9.77
CA TRP A 50 -7.99 -1.12 -8.76
C TRP A 50 -9.02 -1.69 -7.78
N SER A 51 -10.28 -1.32 -7.92
CA SER A 51 -11.32 -1.73 -6.96
C SER A 51 -11.56 -3.23 -6.94
N GLU A 52 -11.23 -3.93 -8.02
CA GLU A 52 -11.39 -5.38 -8.12
C GLU A 52 -10.14 -6.15 -7.70
N MET A 53 -9.09 -5.45 -7.31
CA MET A 53 -7.81 -6.08 -6.99
C MET A 53 -7.84 -6.65 -5.56
N PRO A 54 -7.04 -7.71 -5.30
CA PRO A 54 -7.01 -8.31 -3.95
C PRO A 54 -6.68 -7.33 -2.84
N TYR A 55 -5.84 -6.33 -3.13
CA TYR A 55 -5.43 -5.35 -2.13
C TYR A 55 -6.44 -4.21 -1.94
N ALA A 56 -7.53 -4.20 -2.72
CA ALA A 56 -8.50 -3.10 -2.65
C ALA A 56 -9.16 -2.98 -1.28
N LYS A 57 -9.21 -4.07 -0.53
CA LYS A 57 -9.79 -4.07 0.82
C LYS A 57 -8.87 -3.46 1.87
N LEU A 58 -7.62 -3.21 1.52
CA LEU A 58 -6.66 -2.65 2.44
C LEU A 58 -6.72 -1.13 2.44
N GLN A 59 -6.28 -0.54 3.55
CA GLN A 59 -6.23 0.91 3.63
C GLN A 59 -5.10 1.45 2.74
N ALA A 60 -5.46 2.26 1.77
CA ALA A 60 -4.52 2.80 0.79
C ALA A 60 -4.06 4.20 1.18
N LEU A 61 -2.92 4.58 0.64
CA LEU A 61 -2.39 5.94 0.78
C LEU A 61 -2.21 6.54 -0.62
N PRO A 62 -2.29 7.84 -0.80
CA PRO A 62 -2.63 8.87 0.20
C PRO A 62 -4.03 8.68 0.77
N ARG A 63 -4.33 9.44 1.80
CA ARG A 63 -5.61 9.35 2.50
C ARG A 63 -6.80 9.41 1.55
N GLY A 64 -7.79 8.54 1.79
CA GLY A 64 -8.94 8.44 0.91
C GLY A 64 -8.66 7.76 -0.41
N ALA A 65 -7.49 7.12 -0.55
CA ALA A 65 -7.05 6.47 -1.78
C ALA A 65 -7.02 7.42 -2.98
N ARG A 66 -6.76 8.70 -2.73
CA ARG A 66 -6.64 9.70 -3.79
C ARG A 66 -5.29 9.54 -4.48
N PRO A 67 -5.25 9.35 -5.80
CA PRO A 67 -3.97 9.14 -6.49
C PRO A 67 -3.03 10.32 -6.32
N VAL A 68 -1.72 10.03 -6.21
CA VAL A 68 -0.70 11.08 -6.13
C VAL A 68 -0.84 12.05 -7.30
N SER A 69 -1.15 11.51 -8.49
CA SER A 69 -1.27 12.32 -9.69
C SER A 69 -2.40 13.36 -9.62
N ASP A 70 -3.37 13.16 -8.74
CA ASP A 70 -4.49 14.10 -8.59
C ASP A 70 -4.19 15.25 -7.63
N PHE A 71 -3.09 15.19 -6.90
CA PHE A 71 -2.72 16.26 -5.99
C PHE A 71 -2.14 17.44 -6.79
N PRO A 72 -2.60 18.68 -6.52
CA PRO A 72 -1.99 19.84 -7.16
C PRO A 72 -0.51 19.99 -6.83
N ASP A 73 -0.14 19.65 -5.60
CA ASP A 73 1.24 19.68 -5.15
C ASP A 73 1.66 18.26 -4.78
N LYS A 74 2.65 17.73 -5.50
CA LYS A 74 3.11 16.36 -5.26
C LYS A 74 3.75 16.23 -3.88
N ASP A 75 4.34 17.29 -3.36
CA ASP A 75 4.93 17.26 -2.03
C ASP A 75 3.86 17.02 -0.96
N ASP A 76 2.67 17.57 -1.15
CA ASP A 76 1.56 17.30 -0.23
C ASP A 76 1.18 15.82 -0.23
N ALA A 77 1.15 15.21 -1.43
CA ALA A 77 0.84 13.80 -1.55
C ALA A 77 1.88 12.95 -0.83
N PHE A 78 3.16 13.23 -1.05
CA PHE A 78 4.23 12.45 -0.43
C PHE A 78 4.28 12.66 1.07
N THR A 79 3.99 13.87 1.55
CA THR A 79 3.92 14.14 2.97
C THR A 79 2.79 13.32 3.61
N ASP A 80 1.65 13.25 2.94
CA ASP A 80 0.52 12.46 3.45
C ASP A 80 0.87 10.97 3.51
N ILE A 81 1.57 10.47 2.49
CA ILE A 81 2.01 9.08 2.47
C ILE A 81 2.98 8.81 3.62
N ALA A 82 3.97 9.69 3.79
CA ALA A 82 4.94 9.53 4.86
C ALA A 82 4.28 9.55 6.24
N SER A 83 3.32 10.44 6.43
CA SER A 83 2.58 10.51 7.69
C SER A 83 1.79 9.24 7.94
N GLY A 84 1.15 8.71 6.91
CA GLY A 84 0.39 7.46 7.02
C GLY A 84 1.28 6.29 7.38
N ILE A 85 2.44 6.19 6.75
CA ILE A 85 3.40 5.13 7.06
C ILE A 85 3.91 5.26 8.48
N ARG A 86 4.19 6.49 8.92
CA ARG A 86 4.66 6.73 10.27
C ARG A 86 3.64 6.31 11.31
N LEU A 87 2.37 6.65 11.10
CA LEU A 87 1.30 6.22 11.99
C LEU A 87 1.21 4.70 12.05
N LEU A 88 1.41 4.04 10.94
CA LEU A 88 1.38 2.59 10.87
C LEU A 88 2.55 1.99 11.66
N ILE A 89 3.74 2.54 11.49
CA ILE A 89 4.92 2.08 12.23
C ILE A 89 4.69 2.24 13.73
N ASP A 90 4.16 3.38 14.15
CA ASP A 90 3.88 3.63 15.56
C ASP A 90 2.86 2.63 16.10
N ALA A 91 1.83 2.33 15.32
CA ALA A 91 0.81 1.37 15.73
C ALA A 91 1.40 -0.04 15.87
N LEU A 92 2.28 -0.44 14.96
CA LEU A 92 2.93 -1.75 15.04
C LEU A 92 3.86 -1.83 16.24
N ALA A 93 4.59 -0.76 16.52
CA ALA A 93 5.48 -0.73 17.66
C ALA A 93 4.71 -0.79 18.98
N ALA A 94 3.52 -0.17 19.03
CA ALA A 94 2.70 -0.15 20.23
C ALA A 94 2.12 -1.51 20.58
N LYS A 95 2.11 -2.44 19.64
CA LYS A 95 1.53 -3.78 19.85
C LYS A 95 2.49 -4.77 20.48
N LYS A 96 3.67 -4.37 20.78
CA LYS A 96 4.65 -5.26 21.43
C LYS A 96 4.22 -5.73 22.79
#